data_035093e4fe5c0f947df93872a7087212
#
_entry.id   035093e4fe5c0f947df93872a7087212
#
_cell.length_a   1.000
_cell.length_b   1.000
_cell.length_c   1.000
_cell.angle_alpha   90.00
_cell.angle_beta   90.00
_cell.angle_gamma   90.00
#
_symmetry.space_group_name_H-M   'P 1'
#
loop_
_entity.id
_entity.type
_entity.pdbx_description
1 polymer ?
#
loop_
_entity_poly.entity_id
_entity_poly.type
_entity_poly.pdbx_seq_one_letter_code
_entity_poly.pdbx_strand_id
1 'polypeptide(L)'
;MTVKNRLLLILGALAVTSAVVYGQNMRGWRETSFVPTPKGDWTGPRLPDGQPDVSGHWSNTIGNHNNLTDPQGPLGGDDEAAPRAGGRGGARAPKPRNERAPSRISDPPDGEIPLQPWARAKQQEFLKYLNNPIRPEYVEPFARCAPGGPSKSFMWHGYEIRQYPGYVVFLFDSGNRVIHLDGKPHLPSNLKLWNGDSRGHWEGNTLVVDTTNNNSKARLGRTGEFVSENATIAERFTFDPKGERFTYDATYTDPTVLTRPFTITIPNRRVTDKTPVDDWNNLTFPAKHAGDQPIIEAYERICTEGNGNHGQVVAAK
;
A
#
# COMPACT_ATOMS: atom_id res chain seq x y z
N MET A 1 6.90 39.88 -51.86
CA MET A 1 6.48 39.17 -50.63
C MET A 1 6.24 40.20 -49.54
N THR A 2 5.01 40.38 -49.12
CA THR A 2 4.62 41.38 -48.15
C THR A 2 5.04 40.95 -46.74
N VAL A 3 5.29 41.91 -45.84
CA VAL A 3 5.71 41.68 -44.44
C VAL A 3 4.76 40.71 -43.72
N LYS A 4 3.48 40.69 -44.05
CA LYS A 4 2.47 39.75 -43.55
C LYS A 4 2.80 38.26 -43.85
N ASN A 5 3.29 37.97 -45.05
CA ASN A 5 3.63 36.60 -45.45
C ASN A 5 4.91 36.09 -44.77
N ARG A 6 5.84 36.99 -44.44
CA ARG A 6 7.03 36.62 -43.65
C ARG A 6 6.70 36.31 -42.20
N LEU A 7 5.77 37.07 -41.59
CA LEU A 7 5.33 36.85 -40.22
C LEU A 7 4.59 35.51 -40.03
N LEU A 8 3.74 35.15 -41.00
CA LEU A 8 3.02 33.88 -41.01
C LEU A 8 3.96 32.68 -41.19
N LEU A 9 5.01 32.82 -41.97
CA LEU A 9 6.02 31.76 -42.14
C LEU A 9 6.87 31.56 -40.87
N ILE A 10 7.20 32.65 -40.15
CA ILE A 10 7.96 32.59 -38.90
C ILE A 10 7.10 31.98 -37.77
N LEU A 11 5.82 32.35 -37.67
CA LEU A 11 4.90 31.75 -36.69
C LEU A 11 4.60 30.28 -36.97
N GLY A 12 4.48 29.91 -38.27
CA GLY A 12 4.33 28.50 -38.65
C GLY A 12 5.57 27.65 -38.33
N ALA A 13 6.77 28.17 -38.54
CA ALA A 13 8.02 27.49 -38.23
C ALA A 13 8.24 27.34 -36.72
N LEU A 14 7.88 28.35 -35.89
CA LEU A 14 7.94 28.27 -34.45
C LEU A 14 6.92 27.30 -33.87
N ALA A 15 5.72 27.20 -34.42
CA ALA A 15 4.71 26.22 -33.97
C ALA A 15 5.10 24.78 -34.33
N VAL A 16 5.72 24.56 -35.48
CA VAL A 16 6.20 23.24 -35.90
C VAL A 16 7.43 22.81 -35.08
N THR A 17 8.34 23.71 -34.75
CA THR A 17 9.53 23.38 -33.94
C THR A 17 9.16 23.11 -32.48
N SER A 18 8.21 23.82 -31.89
CA SER A 18 7.73 23.54 -30.55
C SER A 18 6.96 22.21 -30.47
N ALA A 19 6.14 21.90 -31.48
CA ALA A 19 5.44 20.60 -31.54
C ALA A 19 6.41 19.43 -31.75
N VAL A 20 7.48 19.60 -32.53
CA VAL A 20 8.50 18.57 -32.74
C VAL A 20 9.37 18.36 -31.48
N VAL A 21 9.74 19.42 -30.77
CA VAL A 21 10.52 19.33 -29.53
C VAL A 21 9.67 18.68 -28.41
N TYR A 22 8.39 19.02 -28.29
CA TYR A 22 7.49 18.36 -27.35
C TYR A 22 7.23 16.89 -27.72
N GLY A 23 7.09 16.57 -29.00
CA GLY A 23 6.90 15.19 -29.47
C GLY A 23 8.13 14.32 -29.33
N GLN A 24 9.33 14.87 -29.48
CA GLN A 24 10.58 14.11 -29.35
C GLN A 24 10.91 13.78 -27.90
N ASN A 25 10.69 14.70 -26.96
CA ASN A 25 10.85 14.42 -25.52
C ASN A 25 9.84 13.38 -25.03
N MET A 26 8.61 13.39 -25.54
CA MET A 26 7.60 12.37 -25.19
C MET A 26 7.87 11.00 -25.85
N ARG A 27 8.52 10.95 -27.04
CA ARG A 27 8.89 9.68 -27.67
C ARG A 27 10.03 8.98 -26.96
N GLY A 28 11.08 9.67 -26.59
CA GLY A 28 12.20 9.09 -25.85
C GLY A 28 11.78 8.56 -24.47
N TRP A 29 10.79 9.19 -23.85
CA TRP A 29 10.20 8.71 -22.60
C TRP A 29 9.37 7.43 -22.78
N ARG A 30 8.66 7.29 -23.89
CA ARG A 30 7.83 6.12 -24.19
C ARG A 30 8.64 4.88 -24.56
N GLU A 31 9.78 5.05 -25.21
CA GLU A 31 10.57 3.92 -25.73
C GLU A 31 11.45 3.24 -24.67
N THR A 32 11.69 3.87 -23.54
CA THR A 32 12.63 3.36 -22.53
C THR A 32 12.02 2.99 -21.19
N SER A 33 10.69 3.16 -21.00
CA SER A 33 10.16 3.30 -19.64
C SER A 33 9.14 2.26 -19.19
N PHE A 34 8.52 1.46 -20.06
CA PHE A 34 7.54 0.47 -19.59
C PHE A 34 7.26 -0.64 -20.61
N VAL A 35 6.73 -1.75 -20.10
CA VAL A 35 6.21 -2.84 -20.91
C VAL A 35 4.80 -2.46 -21.41
N PRO A 36 4.50 -2.57 -22.72
CA PRO A 36 3.18 -2.25 -23.24
C PRO A 36 2.08 -3.04 -22.55
N THR A 37 1.01 -2.36 -22.17
CA THR A 37 -0.14 -2.99 -21.50
C THR A 37 -1.00 -3.75 -22.50
N PRO A 38 -1.21 -5.06 -22.34
CA PRO A 38 -2.17 -5.80 -23.15
C PRO A 38 -3.58 -5.24 -22.99
N LYS A 39 -4.37 -5.26 -24.06
CA LYS A 39 -5.80 -4.95 -23.98
C LYS A 39 -6.50 -6.07 -23.21
N GLY A 40 -7.23 -5.72 -22.17
CA GLY A 40 -8.09 -6.63 -21.39
C GLY A 40 -9.52 -6.08 -21.30
N ASP A 41 -10.28 -6.56 -20.33
CA ASP A 41 -11.68 -6.21 -20.14
C ASP A 41 -11.89 -4.79 -19.54
N TRP A 42 -10.83 -4.00 -19.46
CA TRP A 42 -10.89 -2.63 -18.96
C TRP A 42 -11.78 -1.74 -19.84
N THR A 43 -12.87 -1.24 -19.29
CA THR A 43 -13.81 -0.32 -19.94
C THR A 43 -13.67 1.13 -19.48
N GLY A 44 -12.86 1.37 -18.46
CA GLY A 44 -12.54 2.71 -17.96
C GLY A 44 -11.57 3.48 -18.86
N PRO A 45 -11.21 4.71 -18.48
CA PRO A 45 -10.22 5.51 -19.20
C PRO A 45 -8.84 4.85 -19.14
N ARG A 46 -8.02 5.17 -20.15
CA ARG A 46 -6.61 4.77 -20.20
C ARG A 46 -5.71 5.98 -20.23
N LEU A 47 -4.57 5.88 -19.59
CA LEU A 47 -3.52 6.87 -19.70
C LEU A 47 -2.90 6.86 -21.12
N PRO A 48 -2.20 7.95 -21.50
CA PRO A 48 -1.60 8.04 -22.85
C PRO A 48 -0.62 6.92 -23.20
N ASP A 49 -0.02 6.28 -22.20
CA ASP A 49 0.88 5.13 -22.34
C ASP A 49 0.15 3.78 -22.40
N GLY A 50 -1.19 3.78 -22.35
CA GLY A 50 -2.05 2.61 -22.46
C GLY A 50 -2.38 1.92 -21.15
N GLN A 51 -1.81 2.32 -20.01
CA GLN A 51 -2.20 1.78 -18.71
C GLN A 51 -3.69 2.04 -18.42
N PRO A 52 -4.42 1.13 -17.78
CA PRO A 52 -5.70 1.45 -17.15
C PRO A 52 -5.53 2.64 -16.20
N ASP A 53 -6.38 3.66 -16.30
CA ASP A 53 -6.32 4.79 -15.37
C ASP A 53 -6.98 4.41 -14.05
N VAL A 54 -6.15 4.01 -13.11
CA VAL A 54 -6.54 3.67 -11.73
C VAL A 54 -6.10 4.74 -10.74
N SER A 55 -5.63 5.88 -11.23
CA SER A 55 -5.21 7.02 -10.40
C SER A 55 -6.33 7.51 -9.50
N GLY A 56 -5.99 8.03 -8.34
CA GLY A 56 -6.93 8.62 -7.38
C GLY A 56 -6.90 7.92 -6.01
N HIS A 57 -7.93 8.22 -5.20
CA HIS A 57 -8.00 7.79 -3.82
C HIS A 57 -8.69 6.45 -3.65
N TRP A 58 -8.13 5.62 -2.80
CA TRP A 58 -8.57 4.26 -2.54
C TRP A 58 -8.57 3.94 -1.05
N SER A 59 -9.41 3.01 -0.66
CA SER A 59 -9.48 2.52 0.71
C SER A 59 -9.74 1.02 0.75
N ASN A 60 -9.14 0.32 1.71
CA ASN A 60 -9.62 -1.00 2.07
C ASN A 60 -11.02 -0.86 2.69
N THR A 61 -11.88 -1.82 2.48
CA THR A 61 -13.31 -1.69 2.81
C THR A 61 -13.67 -1.96 4.27
N ILE A 62 -12.69 -2.17 5.14
CA ILE A 62 -12.92 -2.62 6.52
C ILE A 62 -12.05 -1.83 7.47
N GLY A 63 -12.68 -1.31 8.57
CA GLY A 63 -11.99 -0.80 9.76
C GLY A 63 -11.09 -1.87 10.34
N ASN A 64 -9.81 -1.68 10.22
CA ASN A 64 -8.84 -2.70 10.52
C ASN A 64 -7.74 -2.14 11.40
N HIS A 65 -7.44 -2.84 12.45
CA HIS A 65 -6.30 -2.56 13.32
C HIS A 65 -5.04 -3.35 12.90
N ASN A 66 -4.96 -3.76 11.64
CA ASN A 66 -3.83 -4.53 11.10
C ASN A 66 -3.63 -5.92 11.74
N ASN A 67 -4.69 -6.53 12.21
CA ASN A 67 -4.72 -7.95 12.51
C ASN A 67 -5.14 -8.71 11.24
N LEU A 68 -4.28 -9.55 10.73
CA LEU A 68 -4.49 -10.28 9.48
C LEU A 68 -5.52 -11.39 9.62
N THR A 69 -5.47 -12.13 10.71
CA THR A 69 -6.32 -13.31 10.94
C THR A 69 -7.68 -12.94 11.53
N ASP A 70 -7.77 -11.77 12.21
CA ASP A 70 -9.01 -11.25 12.77
C ASP A 70 -9.06 -9.72 12.64
N PRO A 71 -9.38 -9.18 11.46
CA PRO A 71 -9.25 -7.75 11.14
C PRO A 71 -9.93 -6.78 12.10
N GLN A 72 -11.00 -7.19 12.75
CA GLN A 72 -11.76 -6.38 13.71
C GLN A 72 -11.65 -6.94 15.14
N GLY A 73 -10.75 -7.89 15.32
CA GLY A 73 -10.51 -8.54 16.59
C GLY A 73 -9.45 -7.83 17.43
N PRO A 74 -9.25 -8.34 18.63
CA PRO A 74 -8.20 -7.87 19.52
C PRO A 74 -6.81 -8.10 18.92
N LEU A 75 -5.86 -7.27 19.31
CA LEU A 75 -4.48 -7.43 18.87
C LEU A 75 -3.72 -8.50 19.66
N GLY A 76 -4.23 -8.85 20.85
CA GLY A 76 -3.52 -9.71 21.79
C GLY A 76 -2.37 -9.00 22.51
N GLY A 77 -1.85 -9.62 23.54
CA GLY A 77 -0.81 -9.06 24.40
C GLY A 77 -1.30 -8.82 25.82
N ASP A 78 -0.38 -8.75 26.76
CA ASP A 78 -0.68 -8.69 28.21
C ASP A 78 -1.47 -7.44 28.65
N ASP A 79 -1.61 -6.42 27.79
CA ASP A 79 -2.23 -5.14 28.09
C ASP A 79 -3.63 -4.92 27.50
N GLU A 80 -4.22 -5.94 26.91
CA GLU A 80 -5.57 -5.80 26.30
C GLU A 80 -6.67 -5.57 27.34
N ALA A 81 -6.39 -5.92 28.60
CA ALA A 81 -7.30 -5.75 29.73
C ALA A 81 -7.25 -4.36 30.39
N ALA A 82 -6.30 -3.49 30.05
CA ALA A 82 -6.19 -2.17 30.66
C ALA A 82 -7.16 -1.18 29.99
N PRO A 83 -8.13 -0.58 30.71
CA PRO A 83 -8.93 0.51 30.18
C PRO A 83 -8.02 1.66 29.80
N ARG A 84 -7.99 2.04 28.52
CA ARG A 84 -7.27 3.24 28.09
C ARG A 84 -7.89 4.46 28.78
N ALA A 85 -7.24 4.96 29.82
CA ALA A 85 -7.61 6.18 30.48
C ALA A 85 -7.49 7.34 29.46
N GLY A 86 -8.62 7.96 29.10
CA GLY A 86 -8.67 9.23 28.40
C GLY A 86 -9.12 9.24 26.93
N GLY A 87 -9.54 8.13 26.35
CA GLY A 87 -10.15 8.13 25.01
C GLY A 87 -11.64 8.52 25.05
N ARG A 88 -12.04 9.55 24.30
CA ARG A 88 -13.46 9.93 24.07
C ARG A 88 -14.19 8.89 23.18
N GLY A 89 -14.27 7.70 23.63
CA GLY A 89 -14.99 6.59 23.01
C GLY A 89 -14.72 5.40 23.90
N GLY A 90 -15.65 5.08 24.79
CA GLY A 90 -15.56 3.89 25.63
C GLY A 90 -15.24 2.69 24.74
N ALA A 91 -14.23 1.90 25.10
CA ALA A 91 -13.88 0.71 24.38
C ALA A 91 -15.12 -0.19 24.28
N ARG A 92 -15.75 -0.17 23.11
CA ARG A 92 -16.88 -1.06 22.83
C ARG A 92 -16.30 -2.48 22.82
N ALA A 93 -16.92 -3.38 23.58
CA ALA A 93 -16.52 -4.79 23.56
C ALA A 93 -16.40 -5.28 22.10
N PRO A 94 -15.36 -6.01 21.76
CA PRO A 94 -15.19 -6.49 20.39
C PRO A 94 -16.41 -7.32 20.00
N LYS A 95 -16.91 -7.15 18.78
CA LYS A 95 -18.01 -7.95 18.26
C LYS A 95 -17.66 -9.44 18.34
N PRO A 96 -18.64 -10.32 18.49
CA PRO A 96 -18.42 -11.77 18.36
C PRO A 96 -17.70 -12.12 17.06
N ARG A 97 -16.88 -13.17 17.03
CA ARG A 97 -16.07 -13.53 15.85
C ARG A 97 -16.90 -13.69 14.58
N ASN A 98 -18.09 -14.27 14.68
CA ASN A 98 -19.01 -14.46 13.56
C ASN A 98 -19.64 -13.17 13.01
N GLU A 99 -19.52 -12.07 13.72
CA GLU A 99 -19.98 -10.74 13.27
C GLU A 99 -18.82 -9.86 12.77
N ARG A 100 -17.58 -10.36 12.83
CA ARG A 100 -16.39 -9.67 12.36
C ARG A 100 -16.04 -10.08 10.93
N ALA A 101 -15.26 -9.24 10.27
CA ALA A 101 -14.74 -9.55 8.95
C ALA A 101 -13.94 -10.87 8.95
N PRO A 102 -13.96 -11.62 7.84
CA PRO A 102 -13.14 -12.81 7.71
C PRO A 102 -11.65 -12.48 7.78
N SER A 103 -10.83 -13.51 8.03
CA SER A 103 -9.39 -13.39 7.92
C SER A 103 -8.98 -12.78 6.57
N ARG A 104 -7.91 -12.01 6.58
CA ARG A 104 -7.26 -11.54 5.35
C ARG A 104 -6.40 -12.61 4.70
N ILE A 105 -6.13 -13.69 5.41
CA ILE A 105 -5.46 -14.86 4.85
C ILE A 105 -6.51 -15.68 4.11
N SER A 106 -6.42 -15.69 2.79
CA SER A 106 -7.33 -16.42 1.90
C SER A 106 -6.83 -17.83 1.55
N ASP A 107 -5.52 -18.03 1.65
CA ASP A 107 -4.86 -19.34 1.55
C ASP A 107 -3.73 -19.39 2.59
N PRO A 108 -3.70 -20.37 3.48
CA PRO A 108 -4.58 -21.54 3.58
C PRO A 108 -6.02 -21.20 4.05
N PRO A 109 -6.97 -22.14 3.81
CA PRO A 109 -8.40 -21.89 4.07
C PRO A 109 -8.79 -21.80 5.54
N ASP A 110 -7.91 -22.19 6.47
CA ASP A 110 -8.09 -21.98 7.91
C ASP A 110 -7.94 -20.51 8.31
N GLY A 111 -7.42 -19.68 7.39
CA GLY A 111 -7.25 -18.24 7.60
C GLY A 111 -6.06 -17.88 8.49
N GLU A 112 -5.14 -18.81 8.71
CA GLU A 112 -3.96 -18.64 9.56
C GLU A 112 -2.66 -18.58 8.74
N ILE A 113 -1.67 -17.87 9.27
CA ILE A 113 -0.34 -17.84 8.64
C ILE A 113 0.42 -19.10 9.03
N PRO A 114 0.90 -19.88 8.07
CA PRO A 114 1.57 -21.18 8.29
C PRO A 114 3.02 -21.00 8.76
N LEU A 115 3.21 -20.42 9.94
CA LEU A 115 4.53 -20.17 10.53
C LEU A 115 5.22 -21.46 10.96
N GLN A 116 6.54 -21.55 10.74
CA GLN A 116 7.40 -22.53 11.39
C GLN A 116 7.27 -22.44 12.92
N PRO A 117 7.48 -23.52 13.68
CA PRO A 117 7.35 -23.49 15.15
C PRO A 117 8.18 -22.41 15.84
N TRP A 118 9.43 -22.23 15.41
CA TRP A 118 10.30 -21.18 15.93
C TRP A 118 9.79 -19.76 15.59
N ALA A 119 9.23 -19.60 14.39
CA ALA A 119 8.69 -18.32 13.95
C ALA A 119 7.40 -17.97 14.71
N ARG A 120 6.58 -18.97 15.03
CA ARG A 120 5.41 -18.82 15.91
C ARG A 120 5.83 -18.38 17.32
N ALA A 121 6.86 -18.99 17.88
CA ALA A 121 7.41 -18.57 19.16
C ALA A 121 7.92 -17.12 19.13
N LYS A 122 8.59 -16.74 18.04
CA LYS A 122 9.06 -15.36 17.83
C LYS A 122 7.91 -14.37 17.68
N GLN A 123 6.85 -14.72 16.98
CA GLN A 123 5.63 -13.91 16.89
C GLN A 123 5.02 -13.67 18.28
N GLN A 124 4.92 -14.70 19.11
CA GLN A 124 4.40 -14.57 20.48
C GLN A 124 5.29 -13.68 21.34
N GLU A 125 6.60 -13.75 21.15
CA GLU A 125 7.53 -12.83 21.81
C GLU A 125 7.27 -11.37 21.40
N PHE A 126 7.04 -11.08 20.12
CA PHE A 126 6.67 -9.73 19.66
C PHE A 126 5.35 -9.26 20.26
N LEU A 127 4.35 -10.12 20.33
CA LEU A 127 3.06 -9.80 20.96
C LEU A 127 3.20 -9.44 22.43
N LYS A 128 3.99 -10.18 23.17
CA LYS A 128 4.26 -9.93 24.59
C LYS A 128 4.80 -8.52 24.83
N TYR A 129 5.62 -7.99 23.92
CA TYR A 129 6.26 -6.69 24.05
C TYR A 129 5.64 -5.62 23.14
N LEU A 130 4.45 -5.87 22.59
CA LEU A 130 3.82 -4.95 21.62
C LEU A 130 3.57 -3.56 22.20
N ASN A 131 3.06 -3.49 23.44
CA ASN A 131 2.69 -2.22 24.07
C ASN A 131 3.81 -1.66 24.97
N ASN A 132 4.68 -2.53 25.50
CA ASN A 132 5.82 -2.16 26.34
C ASN A 132 7.11 -2.76 25.79
N PRO A 133 7.63 -2.24 24.66
CA PRO A 133 8.82 -2.77 24.03
C PRO A 133 10.05 -2.54 24.92
N ILE A 134 10.74 -3.62 25.23
CA ILE A 134 11.97 -3.60 26.05
C ILE A 134 13.25 -3.43 25.20
N ARG A 135 13.13 -3.57 23.89
CA ARG A 135 14.22 -3.42 22.91
C ARG A 135 13.68 -2.80 21.60
N PRO A 136 14.52 -2.11 20.82
CA PRO A 136 14.10 -1.45 19.59
C PRO A 136 13.42 -2.37 18.55
N GLU A 137 13.82 -3.64 18.48
CA GLU A 137 13.22 -4.60 17.53
C GLU A 137 11.76 -4.95 17.85
N TYR A 138 11.28 -4.70 19.08
CA TYR A 138 9.87 -4.90 19.45
C TYR A 138 9.00 -3.70 19.15
N VAL A 139 9.61 -2.53 18.92
CA VAL A 139 8.86 -1.33 18.54
C VAL A 139 8.24 -1.54 17.16
N GLU A 140 6.96 -1.27 17.05
CA GLU A 140 6.21 -1.35 15.80
C GLU A 140 6.81 -0.39 14.74
N PRO A 141 7.12 -0.86 13.51
CA PRO A 141 7.79 -0.04 12.50
C PRO A 141 7.14 1.32 12.23
N PHE A 142 5.82 1.41 12.17
CA PHE A 142 5.13 2.69 11.98
C PHE A 142 5.37 3.67 13.15
N ALA A 143 5.51 3.17 14.36
CA ALA A 143 5.85 4.00 15.52
C ALA A 143 7.28 4.55 15.47
N ARG A 144 8.13 3.94 14.63
CA ARG A 144 9.50 4.37 14.34
C ARG A 144 9.64 5.11 13.02
N CYS A 145 8.56 5.58 12.44
CA CYS A 145 8.55 6.25 11.14
C CYS A 145 9.11 5.38 9.99
N ALA A 146 9.11 4.07 10.15
CA ALA A 146 9.55 3.14 9.15
C ALA A 146 8.39 2.68 8.27
N PRO A 147 8.63 2.37 6.98
CA PRO A 147 7.60 1.80 6.11
C PRO A 147 7.05 0.47 6.64
N GLY A 148 5.76 0.21 6.39
CA GLY A 148 5.08 -0.99 6.86
C GLY A 148 5.41 -2.27 6.13
N GLY A 149 6.13 -2.19 5.03
CA GLY A 149 6.30 -3.30 4.09
C GLY A 149 5.19 -3.37 3.03
N PRO A 150 5.30 -4.29 2.07
CA PRO A 150 4.46 -4.28 0.87
C PRO A 150 2.96 -4.35 1.14
N SER A 151 2.49 -5.23 2.03
CA SER A 151 1.05 -5.47 2.23
C SER A 151 0.42 -4.68 3.36
N LYS A 152 1.18 -4.39 4.42
CA LYS A 152 0.62 -3.78 5.64
C LYS A 152 0.01 -2.41 5.40
N SER A 153 0.64 -1.61 4.54
CA SER A 153 0.15 -0.25 4.23
C SER A 153 -1.24 -0.26 3.58
N PHE A 154 -1.61 -1.33 2.84
CA PHE A 154 -2.95 -1.47 2.27
C PHE A 154 -4.04 -1.78 3.30
N MET A 155 -3.66 -2.17 4.51
CA MET A 155 -4.61 -2.52 5.57
C MET A 155 -4.85 -1.40 6.56
N TRP A 156 -4.06 -0.31 6.49
CA TRP A 156 -4.11 0.70 7.54
C TRP A 156 -5.19 1.73 7.28
N HIS A 157 -4.97 2.57 6.30
CA HIS A 157 -5.87 3.67 5.98
C HIS A 157 -6.17 3.73 4.48
N GLY A 158 -6.81 4.79 4.03
CA GLY A 158 -6.88 5.15 2.63
C GLY A 158 -5.50 5.56 2.09
N TYR A 159 -5.38 5.57 0.80
CA TYR A 159 -4.15 5.93 0.09
C TYR A 159 -4.47 6.44 -1.31
N GLU A 160 -3.49 7.05 -1.93
CA GLU A 160 -3.61 7.54 -3.30
C GLU A 160 -2.76 6.68 -4.24
N ILE A 161 -3.31 6.36 -5.42
CA ILE A 161 -2.56 5.78 -6.52
C ILE A 161 -2.24 6.89 -7.51
N ARG A 162 -0.98 7.04 -7.85
CA ARG A 162 -0.51 7.88 -8.96
C ARG A 162 0.21 7.03 -9.98
N GLN A 163 0.00 7.35 -11.25
CA GLN A 163 0.57 6.62 -12.36
C GLN A 163 1.36 7.56 -13.26
N TYR A 164 2.52 7.07 -13.64
CA TYR A 164 3.43 7.74 -14.56
C TYR A 164 3.90 6.74 -15.60
N PRO A 165 4.38 7.17 -16.77
CA PRO A 165 5.04 6.26 -17.70
C PRO A 165 6.16 5.50 -17.00
N GLY A 166 6.03 4.17 -16.96
CA GLY A 166 6.99 3.27 -16.30
C GLY A 166 6.86 3.09 -14.79
N TYR A 167 5.85 3.71 -14.13
CA TYR A 167 5.71 3.61 -12.69
C TYR A 167 4.25 3.63 -12.25
N VAL A 168 3.96 2.84 -11.21
CA VAL A 168 2.78 3.02 -10.35
C VAL A 168 3.27 3.34 -8.95
N VAL A 169 2.74 4.41 -8.36
CA VAL A 169 3.14 4.89 -7.04
C VAL A 169 1.93 4.83 -6.11
N PHE A 170 2.09 4.15 -4.99
CA PHE A 170 1.13 4.17 -3.90
C PHE A 170 1.62 5.15 -2.84
N LEU A 171 0.81 6.16 -2.53
CA LEU A 171 1.06 7.15 -1.49
C LEU A 171 0.20 6.82 -0.28
N PHE A 172 0.85 6.36 0.78
CA PHE A 172 0.22 6.08 2.06
C PHE A 172 0.53 7.20 3.05
N ASP A 173 -0.21 7.30 4.12
CA ASP A 173 0.10 8.20 5.23
C ASP A 173 1.45 7.89 5.91
N SER A 174 1.93 6.67 5.76
CA SER A 174 3.16 6.14 6.35
C SER A 174 4.30 5.97 5.36
N GLY A 175 4.26 6.69 4.24
CA GLY A 175 5.28 6.66 3.20
C GLY A 175 4.74 6.27 1.83
N ASN A 176 5.61 5.86 0.94
CA ASN A 176 5.24 5.50 -0.42
C ASN A 176 5.79 4.13 -0.83
N ARG A 177 5.21 3.59 -1.89
CA ARG A 177 5.70 2.41 -2.58
C ARG A 177 5.69 2.65 -4.07
N VAL A 178 6.82 2.40 -4.71
CA VAL A 178 6.98 2.54 -6.16
C VAL A 178 7.05 1.15 -6.79
N ILE A 179 6.23 0.92 -7.80
CA ILE A 179 6.28 -0.27 -8.65
C ILE A 179 6.84 0.15 -9.99
N HIS A 180 7.95 -0.44 -10.39
CA HIS A 180 8.59 -0.18 -11.67
C HIS A 180 7.99 -1.06 -12.75
N LEU A 181 7.61 -0.44 -13.89
CA LEU A 181 7.01 -1.11 -15.05
C LEU A 181 7.97 -1.14 -16.26
N ASP A 182 9.25 -0.94 -16.02
CA ASP A 182 10.27 -0.76 -17.05
C ASP A 182 10.86 -2.09 -17.59
N GLY A 183 10.35 -3.24 -17.11
CA GLY A 183 10.80 -4.56 -17.51
C GLY A 183 12.24 -4.92 -17.11
N LYS A 184 12.88 -4.10 -16.27
CA LYS A 184 14.23 -4.37 -15.80
C LYS A 184 14.25 -5.45 -14.72
N PRO A 185 15.37 -6.15 -14.55
CA PRO A 185 15.55 -7.11 -13.48
C PRO A 185 15.50 -6.42 -12.11
N HIS A 186 15.29 -7.20 -11.07
CA HIS A 186 15.41 -6.74 -9.70
C HIS A 186 16.79 -6.19 -9.38
N LEU A 187 16.84 -5.35 -8.35
CA LEU A 187 18.09 -4.86 -7.78
C LEU A 187 18.98 -6.02 -7.31
N PRO A 188 20.30 -5.83 -7.24
CA PRO A 188 21.21 -6.82 -6.66
C PRO A 188 20.72 -7.28 -5.27
N SER A 189 20.82 -8.58 -5.00
CA SER A 189 20.22 -9.22 -3.80
C SER A 189 20.79 -8.71 -2.47
N ASN A 190 21.93 -8.06 -2.47
CA ASN A 190 22.54 -7.43 -1.31
C ASN A 190 21.94 -6.06 -0.95
N LEU A 191 21.12 -5.47 -1.83
CA LEU A 191 20.38 -4.23 -1.55
C LEU A 191 19.02 -4.60 -0.96
N LYS A 192 18.82 -4.31 0.32
CA LYS A 192 17.60 -4.66 1.06
C LYS A 192 16.81 -3.42 1.44
N LEU A 193 15.52 -3.42 1.12
CA LEU A 193 14.60 -2.29 1.27
C LEU A 193 13.44 -2.65 2.20
N TRP A 194 12.84 -1.65 2.85
CA TRP A 194 11.67 -1.85 3.72
C TRP A 194 10.45 -2.38 2.95
N ASN A 195 10.18 -1.81 1.78
CA ASN A 195 9.06 -2.23 0.91
C ASN A 195 9.49 -3.25 -0.16
N GLY A 196 10.74 -3.72 -0.11
CA GLY A 196 11.31 -4.54 -1.16
C GLY A 196 11.53 -3.78 -2.48
N ASP A 197 12.03 -4.47 -3.49
CA ASP A 197 12.12 -4.00 -4.87
C ASP A 197 10.95 -4.59 -5.65
N SER A 198 10.04 -3.74 -6.09
CA SER A 198 8.79 -4.15 -6.75
C SER A 198 8.88 -3.92 -8.25
N ARG A 199 8.73 -4.99 -9.03
CA ARG A 199 8.71 -4.97 -10.50
C ARG A 199 7.36 -5.47 -10.98
N GLY A 200 6.75 -4.76 -11.93
CA GLY A 200 5.41 -5.11 -12.37
C GLY A 200 5.16 -4.91 -13.86
N HIS A 201 4.02 -5.41 -14.27
CA HIS A 201 3.47 -5.22 -15.61
C HIS A 201 1.94 -5.35 -15.54
N TRP A 202 1.27 -4.86 -16.56
CA TRP A 202 -0.17 -5.00 -16.67
C TRP A 202 -0.56 -6.22 -17.48
N GLU A 203 -1.51 -7.00 -16.97
CA GLU A 203 -2.24 -8.06 -17.65
C GLU A 203 -3.72 -7.66 -17.76
N GLY A 204 -4.06 -6.94 -18.82
CA GLY A 204 -5.43 -6.41 -18.96
C GLY A 204 -5.76 -5.39 -17.89
N ASN A 205 -6.66 -5.73 -16.98
CA ASN A 205 -7.06 -4.92 -15.82
C ASN A 205 -6.35 -5.34 -14.50
N THR A 206 -5.35 -6.18 -14.58
CA THR A 206 -4.58 -6.63 -13.43
C THR A 206 -3.16 -6.11 -13.49
N LEU A 207 -2.72 -5.39 -12.46
CA LEU A 207 -1.31 -5.08 -12.25
C LEU A 207 -0.69 -6.27 -11.51
N VAL A 208 0.22 -6.96 -12.20
CA VAL A 208 0.98 -8.09 -11.65
C VAL A 208 2.33 -7.57 -11.19
N VAL A 209 2.73 -7.92 -9.97
CA VAL A 209 3.96 -7.43 -9.35
C VAL A 209 4.72 -8.58 -8.72
N ASP A 210 6.02 -8.59 -8.92
CA ASP A 210 6.95 -9.42 -8.19
C ASP A 210 7.81 -8.54 -7.27
N THR A 211 7.92 -8.93 -6.00
CA THR A 211 8.64 -8.16 -4.99
C THR A 211 9.63 -9.03 -4.25
N THR A 212 10.87 -8.60 -4.26
CA THR A 212 12.01 -9.24 -3.61
C THR A 212 12.78 -8.23 -2.77
N ASN A 213 13.97 -8.58 -2.30
CA ASN A 213 14.91 -7.66 -1.66
C ASN A 213 14.38 -6.95 -0.40
N ASN A 214 13.42 -7.57 0.32
CA ASN A 214 12.98 -7.01 1.59
C ASN A 214 14.06 -7.13 2.67
N ASN A 215 14.03 -6.24 3.68
CA ASN A 215 15.02 -6.17 4.76
C ASN A 215 14.60 -6.91 6.04
N SER A 216 13.53 -7.70 6.02
CA SER A 216 12.96 -8.43 7.16
C SER A 216 12.56 -7.59 8.39
N LYS A 217 12.63 -6.27 8.32
CA LYS A 217 12.33 -5.38 9.45
C LYS A 217 10.88 -4.93 9.51
N ALA A 218 10.16 -5.03 8.38
CA ALA A 218 8.73 -4.78 8.33
C ALA A 218 7.94 -5.89 9.05
N ARG A 219 6.72 -5.56 9.50
CA ARG A 219 5.77 -6.54 10.02
C ARG A 219 4.61 -6.67 9.03
N LEU A 220 4.09 -7.88 8.88
CA LEU A 220 2.93 -8.12 8.01
C LEU A 220 1.65 -7.55 8.61
N GLY A 221 1.51 -7.63 9.93
CA GLY A 221 0.42 -7.07 10.72
C GLY A 221 0.93 -6.46 12.02
N ARG A 222 0.01 -6.06 12.90
CA ARG A 222 0.35 -5.61 14.26
C ARG A 222 0.48 -6.76 15.25
N THR A 223 0.09 -7.94 14.87
CA THR A 223 0.13 -9.14 15.69
C THR A 223 1.46 -9.92 15.59
N GLY A 224 2.51 -9.20 15.17
CA GLY A 224 3.89 -9.69 15.26
C GLY A 224 4.33 -10.58 14.10
N GLU A 225 3.49 -10.79 13.10
CA GLU A 225 3.82 -11.60 11.92
C GLU A 225 4.95 -10.96 11.11
N PHE A 226 5.85 -11.77 10.63
CA PHE A 226 7.02 -11.32 9.91
C PHE A 226 7.43 -12.32 8.83
N VAL A 227 8.32 -11.88 7.96
CA VAL A 227 9.04 -12.72 6.98
C VAL A 227 10.52 -12.46 7.05
N SER A 228 11.32 -13.38 6.53
CA SER A 228 12.77 -13.20 6.43
C SER A 228 13.14 -12.34 5.21
N GLU A 229 14.41 -12.00 5.11
CA GLU A 229 14.96 -11.28 3.94
C GLU A 229 14.98 -12.13 2.65
N ASN A 230 14.69 -13.43 2.75
CA ASN A 230 14.60 -14.36 1.64
C ASN A 230 13.17 -14.48 1.09
N ALA A 231 12.21 -13.79 1.70
CA ALA A 231 10.83 -13.81 1.23
C ALA A 231 10.71 -13.21 -0.18
N THR A 232 9.93 -13.87 -1.01
CA THR A 232 9.44 -13.36 -2.29
C THR A 232 7.93 -13.18 -2.22
N ILE A 233 7.40 -12.19 -2.93
CA ILE A 233 5.99 -11.85 -2.87
C ILE A 233 5.48 -11.70 -4.30
N ALA A 234 4.57 -12.59 -4.71
CA ALA A 234 3.83 -12.45 -5.95
C ALA A 234 2.51 -11.73 -5.68
N GLU A 235 2.27 -10.62 -6.35
CA GLU A 235 1.15 -9.73 -6.06
C GLU A 235 0.29 -9.50 -7.30
N ARG A 236 -1.01 -9.38 -7.08
CA ARG A 236 -1.98 -9.08 -8.12
C ARG A 236 -2.95 -8.01 -7.61
N PHE A 237 -3.06 -6.93 -8.35
CA PHE A 237 -4.05 -5.86 -8.13
C PHE A 237 -5.07 -5.98 -9.26
N THR A 238 -6.16 -6.69 -9.01
CA THR A 238 -7.17 -6.98 -10.02
C THR A 238 -8.32 -5.98 -9.91
N PHE A 239 -8.38 -5.05 -10.85
CA PHE A 239 -9.39 -4.00 -10.90
C PHE A 239 -10.65 -4.52 -11.61
N ASP A 240 -11.81 -4.07 -11.15
CA ASP A 240 -13.03 -4.26 -11.91
C ASP A 240 -12.98 -3.47 -13.23
N PRO A 241 -13.80 -3.82 -14.24
CA PRO A 241 -13.73 -3.16 -15.54
C PRO A 241 -13.97 -1.65 -15.52
N LYS A 242 -14.63 -1.11 -14.49
CA LYS A 242 -14.92 0.31 -14.34
C LYS A 242 -13.89 1.07 -13.50
N GLY A 243 -12.99 0.36 -12.81
CA GLY A 243 -12.04 0.97 -11.90
C GLY A 243 -12.65 1.54 -10.61
N GLU A 244 -13.74 0.95 -10.14
CA GLU A 244 -14.40 1.34 -8.89
C GLU A 244 -13.92 0.52 -7.70
N ARG A 245 -13.47 -0.71 -7.96
CA ARG A 245 -12.99 -1.67 -6.96
C ARG A 245 -11.76 -2.41 -7.47
N PHE A 246 -10.95 -2.91 -6.57
CA PHE A 246 -9.97 -3.93 -6.89
C PHE A 246 -9.75 -4.88 -5.71
N THR A 247 -9.29 -6.07 -6.02
CA THR A 247 -8.77 -7.03 -5.05
C THR A 247 -7.25 -7.01 -5.11
N TYR A 248 -6.62 -6.87 -3.97
CA TYR A 248 -5.19 -7.06 -3.80
C TYR A 248 -4.93 -8.43 -3.22
N ASP A 249 -4.24 -9.28 -3.98
CA ASP A 249 -3.77 -10.58 -3.55
C ASP A 249 -2.24 -10.55 -3.48
N ALA A 250 -1.68 -11.00 -2.37
CA ALA A 250 -0.24 -11.08 -2.15
C ALA A 250 0.13 -12.45 -1.61
N THR A 251 0.80 -13.25 -2.42
CA THR A 251 1.30 -14.58 -2.05
C THR A 251 2.74 -14.48 -1.59
N TYR A 252 2.97 -14.80 -0.33
CA TYR A 252 4.26 -14.83 0.31
C TYR A 252 4.87 -16.22 0.25
N THR A 253 6.10 -16.31 -0.20
CA THR A 253 6.92 -17.51 -0.18
C THR A 253 8.18 -17.23 0.61
N ASP A 254 8.38 -17.96 1.72
CA ASP A 254 9.52 -17.82 2.60
C ASP A 254 9.80 -19.14 3.33
N PRO A 255 10.60 -20.05 2.78
CA PRO A 255 10.87 -21.35 3.39
C PRO A 255 11.61 -21.27 4.72
N THR A 256 12.18 -20.11 5.06
CA THR A 256 12.84 -19.88 6.35
C THR A 256 11.83 -19.73 7.48
N VAL A 257 10.74 -19.00 7.25
CA VAL A 257 9.76 -18.58 8.27
C VAL A 257 8.47 -19.38 8.16
N LEU A 258 8.12 -19.81 6.95
CA LEU A 258 6.84 -20.44 6.63
C LEU A 258 7.00 -21.94 6.37
N THR A 259 5.98 -22.73 6.71
CA THR A 259 5.89 -24.16 6.37
C THR A 259 5.37 -24.40 4.94
N ARG A 260 4.67 -23.40 4.39
CA ARG A 260 4.18 -23.31 2.99
C ARG A 260 3.92 -21.85 2.62
N PRO A 261 3.77 -21.52 1.33
CA PRO A 261 3.27 -20.20 0.95
C PRO A 261 1.88 -19.90 1.52
N PHE A 262 1.57 -18.61 1.69
CA PHE A 262 0.23 -18.13 2.06
C PHE A 262 -0.13 -16.88 1.26
N THR A 263 -1.44 -16.61 1.15
CA THR A 263 -1.96 -15.45 0.41
C THR A 263 -2.77 -14.53 1.31
N ILE A 264 -2.47 -13.24 1.24
CA ILE A 264 -3.27 -12.15 1.82
C ILE A 264 -4.20 -11.65 0.73
N THR A 265 -5.49 -11.48 1.05
CA THR A 265 -6.48 -10.88 0.13
C THR A 265 -7.14 -9.67 0.78
N ILE A 266 -7.04 -8.50 0.14
CA ILE A 266 -7.59 -7.25 0.63
C ILE A 266 -8.49 -6.63 -0.46
N PRO A 267 -9.81 -6.56 -0.25
CA PRO A 267 -10.70 -5.83 -1.13
C PRO A 267 -10.54 -4.32 -0.91
N ASN A 268 -10.52 -3.58 -2.01
CA ASN A 268 -10.38 -2.13 -2.03
C ASN A 268 -11.49 -1.49 -2.87
N ARG A 269 -11.81 -0.25 -2.55
CA ARG A 269 -12.77 0.57 -3.31
C ARG A 269 -12.20 1.96 -3.57
N ARG A 270 -12.63 2.55 -4.65
CA ARG A 270 -12.33 3.95 -4.95
C ARG A 270 -13.06 4.86 -3.95
N VAL A 271 -12.36 5.85 -3.44
CA VAL A 271 -12.93 6.93 -2.62
C VAL A 271 -13.29 8.09 -3.54
N THR A 272 -14.51 8.59 -3.40
CA THR A 272 -15.04 9.72 -4.17
C THR A 272 -15.69 10.72 -3.22
N ASP A 273 -16.08 11.89 -3.74
CA ASP A 273 -16.87 12.88 -3.04
C ASP A 273 -18.21 12.36 -2.48
N LYS A 274 -18.72 11.25 -3.07
CA LYS A 274 -19.94 10.55 -2.64
C LYS A 274 -19.70 9.50 -1.56
N THR A 275 -18.44 9.23 -1.22
CA THR A 275 -18.13 8.24 -0.20
C THR A 275 -18.49 8.78 1.19
N PRO A 276 -19.21 8.02 2.02
CA PRO A 276 -19.63 8.49 3.33
C PRO A 276 -18.48 8.95 4.20
N VAL A 277 -18.65 10.09 4.85
CA VAL A 277 -17.66 10.74 5.74
C VAL A 277 -17.30 9.88 6.95
N ASP A 278 -18.22 9.02 7.38
CA ASP A 278 -18.12 8.24 8.61
C ASP A 278 -17.32 6.95 8.45
N ASP A 279 -16.84 6.69 7.25
CA ASP A 279 -16.04 5.51 6.99
C ASP A 279 -14.58 5.79 7.38
N TRP A 280 -14.22 5.33 8.55
CA TRP A 280 -12.90 5.46 9.16
C TRP A 280 -11.74 5.01 8.27
N ASN A 281 -12.05 4.20 7.29
CA ASN A 281 -11.09 3.65 6.35
C ASN A 281 -10.89 4.52 5.12
N ASN A 282 -11.72 5.52 4.98
CA ASN A 282 -11.52 6.54 3.96
C ASN A 282 -10.57 7.59 4.50
N LEU A 283 -9.37 7.27 4.74
CA LEU A 283 -8.44 8.28 5.18
C LEU A 283 -7.87 9.14 4.10
N THR A 284 -8.69 9.65 3.65
CA THR A 284 -8.89 11.04 3.31
C THR A 284 -9.87 11.55 4.35
N PHE A 285 -9.46 12.35 5.29
CA PHE A 285 -10.38 13.01 6.16
C PHE A 285 -11.26 13.90 5.28
N PRO A 286 -12.57 13.64 5.17
CA PRO A 286 -13.47 14.65 4.70
C PRO A 286 -13.56 15.68 5.82
N ALA A 287 -12.64 16.63 5.82
CA ALA A 287 -12.78 17.79 6.63
C ALA A 287 -14.05 18.51 6.16
N LYS A 288 -15.09 18.56 6.97
CA LYS A 288 -16.15 19.54 6.80
C LYS A 288 -15.54 20.89 7.07
N HIS A 289 -15.09 21.56 6.04
CA HIS A 289 -14.77 22.97 6.13
C HIS A 289 -16.07 23.77 6.16
N ALA A 290 -16.00 24.95 6.73
CA ALA A 290 -17.08 25.91 6.85
C ALA A 290 -17.61 26.45 5.50
N GLY A 291 -17.87 25.57 4.56
CA GLY A 291 -18.33 25.85 3.20
C GLY A 291 -18.93 24.63 2.52
N ASP A 292 -19.22 23.56 3.26
CA ASP A 292 -20.04 22.40 2.87
C ASP A 292 -19.53 21.52 1.72
N GLN A 293 -18.31 21.70 1.24
CA GLN A 293 -17.71 20.77 0.28
C GLN A 293 -16.79 19.79 0.99
N PRO A 294 -16.98 18.48 0.82
CA PRO A 294 -16.03 17.49 1.31
C PRO A 294 -14.72 17.65 0.56
N ILE A 295 -13.67 18.03 1.27
CA ILE A 295 -12.31 17.99 0.73
C ILE A 295 -11.76 16.61 0.98
N ILE A 296 -11.44 15.90 -0.08
CA ILE A 296 -10.65 14.68 -0.01
C ILE A 296 -9.19 15.12 0.06
N GLU A 297 -8.62 15.06 1.24
CA GLU A 297 -7.23 15.39 1.46
C GLU A 297 -6.43 14.13 1.75
N ALA A 298 -5.39 13.87 0.95
CA ALA A 298 -4.42 12.83 1.28
C ALA A 298 -3.60 13.32 2.48
N TYR A 299 -3.71 12.61 3.59
CA TYR A 299 -3.04 12.99 4.82
C TYR A 299 -1.55 12.65 4.76
N GLU A 300 -0.71 13.66 4.60
CA GLU A 300 0.73 13.53 4.77
C GLU A 300 1.07 13.50 6.26
N ARG A 301 1.33 12.31 6.78
CA ARG A 301 1.70 12.15 8.17
C ARG A 301 3.13 12.64 8.40
N ILE A 302 3.26 13.69 9.17
CA ILE A 302 4.55 14.03 9.75
C ILE A 302 4.80 13.07 10.91
N CYS A 303 5.69 12.11 10.68
CA CYS A 303 6.10 11.16 11.69
C CYS A 303 7.39 11.65 12.35
N THR A 304 7.36 11.76 13.67
CA THR A 304 8.55 12.02 14.48
C THR A 304 8.80 10.80 15.34
N GLU A 305 9.97 10.18 15.22
CA GLU A 305 10.35 9.02 16.04
C GLU A 305 10.26 9.38 17.53
N GLY A 306 9.59 8.53 18.32
CA GLY A 306 9.31 8.81 19.72
C GLY A 306 8.12 9.74 20.00
N ASN A 307 7.38 10.17 18.97
CA ASN A 307 6.14 10.93 19.13
C ASN A 307 4.99 10.00 19.54
N GLY A 308 4.66 10.00 20.81
CA GLY A 308 3.62 9.16 21.41
C GLY A 308 4.19 7.97 22.20
N ASN A 309 3.35 7.41 23.08
CA ASN A 309 3.75 6.37 24.03
C ASN A 309 4.06 4.99 23.41
N HIS A 310 3.85 4.83 22.11
CA HIS A 310 3.97 3.53 21.44
C HIS A 310 5.34 3.25 20.84
N GLY A 311 6.29 4.17 20.91
CA GLY A 311 7.62 4.04 20.29
C GLY A 311 8.78 4.03 21.28
N GLN A 312 8.51 4.21 22.55
CA GLN A 312 9.58 4.29 23.55
C GLN A 312 9.94 2.89 24.04
N VAL A 313 11.21 2.57 23.97
CA VAL A 313 11.76 1.39 24.64
C VAL A 313 11.70 1.66 26.13
N VAL A 314 10.89 0.87 26.85
CA VAL A 314 10.86 0.94 28.30
C VAL A 314 12.08 0.18 28.84
N ALA A 315 12.98 0.89 29.50
CA ALA A 315 14.09 0.24 30.20
C ALA A 315 13.53 -0.79 31.19
N ALA A 316 14.02 -2.01 31.10
CA ALA A 316 13.72 -3.01 32.14
C ALA A 316 14.11 -2.42 33.48
N LYS A 317 13.15 -2.30 34.40
CA LYS A 317 13.41 -1.92 35.81
C LYS A 317 14.01 -3.10 36.52
#